data_712e7e44efb24728adb59f9cef077866
#
_entry.id   712e7e44efb24728adb59f9cef077866
#
_cell.length_a   1.000
_cell.length_b   1.000
_cell.length_c   1.000
_cell.angle_alpha   90.00
_cell.angle_beta   90.00
_cell.angle_gamma   90.00
#
_symmetry.space_group_name_H-M   'P 1'
#
loop_
_entity.id
_entity.type
_entity.pdbx_description
1 polymer ?
#
loop_
_entity_poly.entity_id
_entity_poly.type
_entity_poly.pdbx_seq_one_letter_code
_entity_poly.pdbx_strand_id
1 'polypeptide(L)'
;MKELDAKVVELLNNEPLWWIGTSGADVNVVPVGFKAVTEDGKLAVGAVFLNHTLENVATNGKVTIAAGGSKGMTAYQIKGTGKYITEGPIVDKFKAMADEMFKGQVTAKGALIVTPEKVLVATPGPKNNAEL
;
A
#
# COMPACT_ATOMS: atom_id res chain seq x y z
N MET A 1 5.96 -13.90 -6.98
CA MET A 1 5.01 -12.78 -6.84
C MET A 1 3.60 -13.27 -7.14
N LYS A 2 2.65 -12.87 -6.33
CA LYS A 2 1.24 -13.17 -6.56
C LYS A 2 0.65 -12.15 -7.54
N GLU A 3 0.04 -12.63 -8.62
CA GLU A 3 -0.70 -11.78 -9.52
C GLU A 3 -2.05 -11.41 -8.90
N LEU A 4 -2.40 -10.12 -8.95
CA LEU A 4 -3.64 -9.63 -8.35
C LEU A 4 -4.82 -9.82 -9.31
N ASP A 5 -5.91 -10.40 -8.81
CA ASP A 5 -7.14 -10.51 -9.58
C ASP A 5 -7.67 -9.11 -9.95
N ALA A 6 -8.32 -9.01 -11.11
CA ALA A 6 -8.87 -7.73 -11.59
C ALA A 6 -9.80 -7.06 -10.58
N LYS A 7 -10.62 -7.83 -9.87
CA LYS A 7 -11.51 -7.29 -8.84
C LYS A 7 -10.78 -6.69 -7.65
N VAL A 8 -9.61 -7.23 -7.31
CA VAL A 8 -8.75 -6.71 -6.24
C VAL A 8 -8.13 -5.38 -6.68
N VAL A 9 -7.60 -5.34 -7.89
CA VAL A 9 -7.01 -4.11 -8.46
C VAL A 9 -8.07 -3.00 -8.54
N GLU A 10 -9.27 -3.34 -8.98
CA GLU A 10 -10.37 -2.37 -9.07
C GLU A 10 -10.70 -1.78 -7.70
N LEU A 11 -10.81 -2.61 -6.68
CA LEU A 11 -11.07 -2.13 -5.32
C LEU A 11 -9.94 -1.24 -4.82
N LEU A 12 -8.70 -1.66 -5.01
CA LEU A 12 -7.53 -0.88 -4.59
C LEU A 12 -7.51 0.50 -5.25
N ASN A 13 -7.85 0.58 -6.53
CA ASN A 13 -7.88 1.85 -7.26
C ASN A 13 -9.03 2.75 -6.83
N ASN A 14 -10.16 2.17 -6.41
CA ASN A 14 -11.37 2.92 -6.04
C ASN A 14 -11.42 3.34 -4.57
N GLU A 15 -10.64 2.70 -3.70
CA GLU A 15 -10.61 3.08 -2.29
C GLU A 15 -9.75 4.32 -2.09
N PRO A 16 -10.23 5.32 -1.36
CA PRO A 16 -9.48 6.56 -1.14
C PRO A 16 -8.24 6.36 -0.28
N LEU A 17 -8.25 5.37 0.61
CA LEU A 17 -7.13 5.09 1.50
C LEU A 17 -6.80 3.60 1.48
N TRP A 18 -5.50 3.29 1.57
CA TRP A 18 -5.04 1.97 1.97
C TRP A 18 -4.50 2.08 3.40
N TRP A 19 -4.65 1.00 4.15
CA TRP A 19 -4.05 0.88 5.48
C TRP A 19 -2.83 -0.01 5.35
N ILE A 20 -1.66 0.52 5.72
CA ILE A 20 -0.41 -0.23 5.61
C ILE A 20 0.08 -0.62 7.00
N GLY A 21 0.23 -1.92 7.20
CA GLY A 21 0.69 -2.51 8.45
C GLY A 21 2.08 -3.08 8.32
N THR A 22 2.91 -2.85 9.32
CA THR A 22 4.26 -3.36 9.39
C THR A 22 4.57 -3.83 10.80
N SER A 23 5.60 -4.64 10.96
CA SER A 23 6.03 -5.16 12.24
C SER A 23 7.53 -4.93 12.47
N GLY A 24 7.91 -4.74 13.71
CA GLY A 24 9.28 -4.50 14.10
C GLY A 24 9.34 -4.53 15.62
N ALA A 25 9.99 -3.56 16.26
CA ALA A 25 9.93 -3.39 17.70
C ALA A 25 8.48 -3.17 18.15
N ASP A 26 7.73 -2.42 17.35
CA ASP A 26 6.30 -2.23 17.53
C ASP A 26 5.55 -2.54 16.24
N VAL A 27 4.31 -2.97 16.37
CA VAL A 27 3.37 -3.09 15.24
C VAL A 27 2.92 -1.67 14.87
N ASN A 28 2.92 -1.35 13.58
CA ASN A 28 2.56 -0.03 13.11
C ASN A 28 1.54 -0.13 11.99
N VAL A 29 0.48 0.66 12.05
CA VAL A 29 -0.57 0.71 11.03
C VAL A 29 -0.90 2.17 10.74
N VAL A 30 -0.83 2.57 9.48
CA VAL A 30 -1.16 3.94 9.07
C VAL A 30 -1.99 3.95 7.79
N PRO A 31 -2.90 4.94 7.62
CA PRO A 31 -3.60 5.13 6.36
C PRO A 31 -2.72 5.89 5.37
N VAL A 32 -2.80 5.54 4.10
CA VAL A 32 -2.04 6.22 3.04
C VAL A 32 -2.97 6.58 1.88
N GLY A 33 -2.80 7.80 1.37
CA GLY A 33 -3.56 8.32 0.23
C GLY A 33 -2.73 8.44 -1.05
N PHE A 34 -1.41 8.61 -0.93
CA PHE A 34 -0.51 8.61 -2.08
C PHE A 34 -0.14 7.16 -2.39
N LYS A 35 -0.82 6.59 -3.36
CA LYS A 35 -0.72 5.16 -3.65
C LYS A 35 -1.06 4.88 -5.11
N ALA A 36 -0.58 3.77 -5.62
CA ALA A 36 -0.91 3.32 -6.96
C ALA A 36 -0.65 1.83 -7.11
N VAL A 37 -1.46 1.16 -7.95
CA VAL A 37 -1.13 -0.18 -8.44
C VAL A 37 -0.29 0.02 -9.69
N THR A 38 0.90 -0.56 -9.74
CA THR A 38 1.81 -0.39 -10.87
C THR A 38 1.40 -1.31 -12.04
N GLU A 39 1.92 -1.02 -13.24
CA GLU A 39 1.61 -1.82 -14.43
C GLU A 39 2.06 -3.27 -14.28
N ASP A 40 3.14 -3.51 -13.55
CA ASP A 40 3.65 -4.86 -13.30
C ASP A 40 3.00 -5.54 -12.09
N GLY A 41 1.91 -4.97 -11.57
CA GLY A 41 1.10 -5.60 -10.52
C GLY A 41 1.63 -5.46 -9.11
N LYS A 42 2.50 -4.50 -8.86
CA LYS A 42 2.97 -4.17 -7.52
C LYS A 42 2.17 -3.04 -6.91
N LEU A 43 2.30 -2.84 -5.61
CA LEU A 43 1.63 -1.76 -4.91
C LEU A 43 2.67 -0.73 -4.52
N ALA A 44 2.43 0.53 -4.89
CA ALA A 44 3.35 1.63 -4.58
C ALA A 44 2.68 2.60 -3.62
N VAL A 45 3.43 3.02 -2.61
CA VAL A 45 2.99 3.99 -1.60
C VAL A 45 3.99 5.12 -1.53
N GLY A 46 3.52 6.37 -1.66
CA GLY A 46 4.37 7.55 -1.58
C GLY A 46 4.81 7.81 -0.14
N ALA A 47 6.11 7.97 0.06
CA ALA A 47 6.69 8.18 1.38
C ALA A 47 6.70 9.66 1.74
N VAL A 48 5.53 10.18 2.14
CA VAL A 48 5.38 11.55 2.62
C VAL A 48 5.52 11.58 4.15
N PHE A 49 4.79 10.70 4.84
CA PHE A 49 4.77 10.63 6.31
C PHE A 49 5.00 9.21 6.84
N LEU A 50 5.84 8.42 6.19
CA LEU A 50 6.07 7.01 6.53
C LEU A 50 7.32 6.81 7.39
N ASN A 51 7.33 7.27 8.63
CA ASN A 51 8.52 7.14 9.48
C ASN A 51 8.69 5.72 10.05
N HIS A 52 7.79 5.30 10.94
CA HIS A 52 7.87 3.98 11.58
C HIS A 52 7.66 2.85 10.59
N THR A 53 6.81 3.06 9.58
CA THR A 53 6.61 2.10 8.49
C THR A 53 7.93 1.76 7.81
N LEU A 54 8.72 2.77 7.44
CA LEU A 54 10.00 2.56 6.76
C LEU A 54 11.04 1.91 7.67
N GLU A 55 11.05 2.27 8.95
CA GLU A 55 11.93 1.63 9.94
C GLU A 55 11.63 0.13 10.04
N ASN A 56 10.36 -0.24 10.13
CA ASN A 56 9.94 -1.63 10.20
C ASN A 56 10.26 -2.40 8.93
N VAL A 57 10.02 -1.80 7.76
CA VAL A 57 10.36 -2.41 6.46
C VAL A 57 11.87 -2.67 6.37
N ALA A 58 12.69 -1.74 6.83
CA ALA A 58 14.15 -1.93 6.84
C ALA A 58 14.56 -3.09 7.74
N THR A 59 13.78 -3.40 8.78
CA THR A 59 14.06 -4.49 9.71
C THR A 59 13.78 -5.87 9.12
N ASN A 60 12.62 -6.07 8.47
CA ASN A 60 12.22 -7.41 8.02
C ASN A 60 11.57 -7.48 6.64
N GLY A 61 11.29 -6.35 6.01
CA GLY A 61 10.67 -6.29 4.69
C GLY A 61 9.19 -6.67 4.62
N LYS A 62 8.59 -7.08 5.74
CA LYS A 62 7.20 -7.56 5.74
C LYS A 62 6.20 -6.41 5.74
N VAL A 63 5.24 -6.46 4.84
CA VAL A 63 4.21 -5.44 4.70
C VAL A 63 2.86 -6.11 4.48
N THR A 64 1.82 -5.58 5.13
CA THR A 64 0.44 -5.94 4.84
C THR A 64 -0.32 -4.67 4.47
N ILE A 65 -1.08 -4.74 3.38
CA ILE A 65 -1.95 -3.64 2.96
C ILE A 65 -3.38 -4.13 3.05
N ALA A 66 -4.23 -3.38 3.73
CA ALA A 66 -5.66 -3.64 3.79
C ALA A 66 -6.40 -2.50 3.13
N ALA A 67 -7.42 -2.82 2.34
CA ALA A 67 -8.27 -1.83 1.70
C ALA A 67 -9.70 -2.37 1.57
N GLY A 68 -10.66 -1.47 1.66
CA GLY A 68 -12.06 -1.81 1.50
C GLY A 68 -12.95 -1.06 2.48
N GLY A 69 -14.25 -1.28 2.35
CA GLY A 69 -15.25 -0.81 3.28
C GLY A 69 -15.78 0.61 3.06
N SER A 70 -15.26 1.37 2.09
CA SER A 70 -15.76 2.73 1.85
C SER A 70 -17.11 2.75 1.13
N LYS A 71 -17.39 1.74 0.29
CA LYS A 71 -18.60 1.65 -0.50
C LYS A 71 -19.36 0.35 -0.30
N GLY A 72 -19.17 -0.28 0.84
CA GLY A 72 -19.77 -1.57 1.15
C GLY A 72 -18.82 -2.38 2.01
N MET A 73 -19.03 -3.70 2.08
CA MET A 73 -18.28 -4.58 2.97
C MET A 73 -17.11 -5.28 2.30
N THR A 74 -16.95 -5.12 0.98
CA THR A 74 -15.86 -5.80 0.27
C THR A 74 -14.51 -5.24 0.68
N ALA A 75 -13.61 -6.13 1.09
CA ALA A 75 -12.28 -5.75 1.55
C ALA A 75 -11.28 -6.88 1.29
N TYR A 76 -10.03 -6.51 1.10
CA TYR A 76 -8.92 -7.45 0.90
C TYR A 76 -7.74 -7.08 1.76
N GLN A 77 -6.95 -8.10 2.09
CA GLN A 77 -5.69 -7.94 2.78
C GLN A 77 -4.59 -8.52 1.88
N ILE A 78 -3.61 -7.71 1.52
CA ILE A 78 -2.51 -8.12 0.66
C ILE A 78 -1.25 -8.18 1.50
N LYS A 79 -0.64 -9.36 1.60
CA LYS A 79 0.63 -9.55 2.30
C LYS A 79 1.75 -9.60 1.28
N GLY A 80 2.84 -8.93 1.57
CA GLY A 80 3.95 -8.87 0.63
C GLY A 80 5.25 -8.43 1.26
N THR A 81 6.21 -8.17 0.39
CA THR A 81 7.54 -7.71 0.75
C THR A 81 7.75 -6.30 0.23
N GLY A 82 8.19 -5.40 1.09
CA GLY A 82 8.40 -4.00 0.76
C GLY A 82 9.86 -3.67 0.46
N LYS A 83 10.03 -2.76 -0.48
CA LYS A 83 11.34 -2.18 -0.81
C LYS A 83 11.18 -0.68 -0.99
N TYR A 84 11.99 0.09 -0.26
CA TYR A 84 11.99 1.54 -0.37
C TYR A 84 12.92 2.00 -1.48
N ILE A 85 12.42 2.88 -2.36
CA ILE A 85 13.22 3.48 -3.43
C ILE A 85 13.13 5.00 -3.33
N THR A 86 14.19 5.69 -3.75
CA THR A 86 14.27 7.16 -3.65
C THR A 86 14.27 7.87 -5.00
N GLU A 87 14.25 7.12 -6.08
CA GLU A 87 14.24 7.69 -7.43
C GLU A 87 13.52 6.77 -8.41
N GLY A 88 13.06 7.33 -9.51
CA GLY A 88 12.34 6.64 -10.57
C GLY A 88 11.01 7.31 -10.87
N PRO A 89 10.32 6.85 -11.95
CA PRO A 89 9.07 7.49 -12.40
C PRO A 89 7.97 7.50 -11.34
N ILE A 90 7.83 6.44 -10.55
CA ILE A 90 6.79 6.38 -9.50
C ILE A 90 7.09 7.38 -8.38
N VAL A 91 8.37 7.58 -8.04
CA VAL A 91 8.76 8.57 -7.05
C VAL A 91 8.45 9.98 -7.56
N ASP A 92 8.76 10.26 -8.82
CA ASP A 92 8.46 11.54 -9.46
C ASP A 92 6.96 11.82 -9.47
N LYS A 93 6.15 10.80 -9.73
CA LYS A 93 4.69 10.90 -9.68
C LYS A 93 4.19 11.29 -8.28
N PHE A 94 4.71 10.65 -7.24
CA PHE A 94 4.31 10.98 -5.87
C PHE A 94 4.82 12.36 -5.44
N LYS A 95 5.99 12.77 -5.89
CA LYS A 95 6.49 14.13 -5.64
C LYS A 95 5.56 15.18 -6.25
N ALA A 96 5.11 14.96 -7.49
CA ALA A 96 4.18 15.85 -8.16
C ALA A 96 2.84 15.91 -7.43
N MET A 97 2.31 14.76 -6.98
CA MET A 97 1.07 14.70 -6.22
C MET A 97 1.17 15.47 -4.89
N ALA A 98 2.27 15.28 -4.17
CA ALA A 98 2.50 15.96 -2.90
C ALA A 98 2.67 17.46 -3.09
N ASP A 99 3.38 17.88 -4.12
CA ASP A 99 3.57 19.28 -4.45
C ASP A 99 2.24 19.98 -4.76
N GLU A 100 1.38 19.33 -5.53
CA GLU A 100 0.06 19.85 -5.84
C GLU A 100 -0.82 19.97 -4.61
N MET A 101 -0.84 18.93 -3.76
CA MET A 101 -1.71 18.89 -2.57
C MET A 101 -1.22 19.83 -1.47
N PHE A 102 0.08 19.91 -1.22
CA PHE A 102 0.67 20.67 -0.13
C PHE A 102 1.35 21.96 -0.59
N LYS A 103 1.23 22.31 -1.86
CA LYS A 103 1.76 23.55 -2.44
C LYS A 103 3.26 23.77 -2.17
N GLY A 104 4.03 22.69 -2.28
CA GLY A 104 5.47 22.73 -2.10
C GLY A 104 5.97 22.70 -0.66
N GLN A 105 5.07 22.62 0.33
CA GLN A 105 5.47 22.64 1.75
C GLN A 105 6.01 21.29 2.23
N VAL A 106 5.53 20.19 1.67
CA VAL A 106 6.04 18.84 1.91
C VAL A 106 6.18 18.11 0.59
N THR A 107 7.07 17.12 0.55
CA THR A 107 7.28 16.33 -0.64
C THR A 107 7.38 14.85 -0.28
N ALA A 108 7.17 13.99 -1.28
CA ALA A 108 7.47 12.57 -1.15
C ALA A 108 8.98 12.38 -1.24
N LYS A 109 9.57 11.71 -0.25
CA LYS A 109 11.01 11.43 -0.21
C LYS A 109 11.38 10.20 -1.03
N GLY A 110 10.40 9.37 -1.34
CA GLY A 110 10.59 8.16 -2.09
C GLY A 110 9.27 7.39 -2.20
N ALA A 111 9.36 6.14 -2.54
CA ALA A 111 8.20 5.26 -2.63
C ALA A 111 8.51 3.90 -2.01
N LEU A 112 7.55 3.36 -1.29
CA LEU A 112 7.60 1.99 -0.81
C LEU A 112 6.91 1.12 -1.86
N ILE A 113 7.65 0.18 -2.42
CA ILE A 113 7.14 -0.76 -3.43
C ILE A 113 6.89 -2.08 -2.74
N VAL A 114 5.64 -2.53 -2.79
CA VAL A 114 5.22 -3.79 -2.17
C VAL A 114 4.96 -4.82 -3.25
N THR A 115 5.69 -5.92 -3.20
CA THR A 115 5.49 -7.06 -4.10
C THR A 115 4.49 -8.00 -3.43
N PRO A 116 3.28 -8.17 -4.02
CA PRO A 116 2.28 -9.06 -3.43
C PRO A 116 2.74 -10.52 -3.42
N GLU A 117 2.49 -11.19 -2.31
CA GLU A 117 2.79 -12.62 -2.16
C GLU A 117 1.52 -13.42 -1.85
N LYS A 118 0.55 -12.81 -1.19
CA LYS A 118 -0.69 -13.46 -0.77
C LYS A 118 -1.81 -12.44 -0.70
N VAL A 119 -3.00 -12.84 -1.14
CA VAL A 119 -4.22 -12.02 -1.01
C VAL A 119 -5.23 -12.81 -0.21
N LEU A 120 -5.75 -12.20 0.84
CA LEU A 120 -6.79 -12.77 1.68
C LEU A 120 -8.06 -11.95 1.56
N VAL A 121 -9.20 -12.63 1.53
CA VAL A 121 -10.50 -11.97 1.55
C VAL A 121 -10.77 -11.50 2.97
N ALA A 122 -10.96 -10.19 3.13
CA ALA A 122 -11.32 -9.60 4.42
C ALA A 122 -12.79 -9.23 4.51
N THR A 123 -13.55 -9.45 3.43
CA THR A 123 -14.98 -9.26 3.38
C THR A 123 -15.66 -10.14 4.43
N PRO A 124 -16.59 -9.61 5.26
CA PRO A 124 -17.35 -10.44 6.19
C PRO A 124 -18.19 -11.48 5.43
N GLY A 125 -18.24 -12.68 5.97
CA GLY A 125 -19.06 -13.74 5.39
C GLY A 125 -18.36 -15.08 5.27
N PRO A 126 -18.95 -16.04 4.53
CA PRO A 126 -18.42 -17.41 4.45
C PRO A 126 -17.04 -17.53 3.84
N LYS A 127 -16.64 -16.56 2.99
CA LYS A 127 -15.34 -16.58 2.33
C LYS A 127 -14.28 -15.76 3.08
N ASN A 128 -14.62 -15.21 4.26
CA ASN A 128 -13.66 -14.45 5.05
C ASN A 128 -12.42 -15.32 5.34
N ASN A 129 -11.24 -14.72 5.16
CA ASN A 129 -9.94 -15.36 5.28
C ASN A 129 -9.58 -16.34 4.15
N ALA A 130 -10.42 -16.47 3.12
CA ALA A 130 -10.04 -17.28 1.95
C ALA A 130 -8.85 -16.65 1.24
N GLU A 131 -7.93 -17.47 0.80
CA GLU A 131 -6.78 -17.03 0.02
C GLU A 131 -7.14 -17.08 -1.47
N LEU A 132 -6.90 -15.99 -2.18
CA LEU A 132 -7.16 -15.90 -3.62
C LEU A 132 -5.98 -16.38 -4.46
#